data_278b44b8ee58601ec6a84d173ad9e6fa
#
_entry.id   278b44b8ee58601ec6a84d173ad9e6fa
#
_cell.length_a   1.000
_cell.length_b   1.000
_cell.length_c   1.000
_cell.angle_alpha   90.00
_cell.angle_beta   90.00
_cell.angle_gamma   90.00
#
_symmetry.space_group_name_H-M   'P 1'
#
loop_
_entity.id
_entity.type
_entity.pdbx_description
1 polymer ?
#
loop_
_entity_poly.entity_id
_entity_poly.type
_entity_poly.pdbx_seq_one_letter_code
_entity_poly.pdbx_strand_id
1 'polypeptide(L)'
;MIKAYAEPKGHFVEVELTNEELSDPLLVFSEIYSILEDIVKQIDNQIGGKTPLSVFCQNMADAAKYEEETYAPTDNISADNILKFEDYVRTHKE
;
A
#
# COMPACT_ATOMS: atom_id res chain seq x y z
N MET A 1 6.61 -7.83 11.76
CA MET A 1 7.06 -8.24 10.42
C MET A 1 5.87 -8.69 9.59
N ILE A 2 5.68 -8.08 8.42
CA ILE A 2 4.62 -8.49 7.50
C ILE A 2 5.10 -9.67 6.66
N LYS A 3 4.29 -10.70 6.58
CA LYS A 3 4.50 -11.82 5.66
C LYS A 3 3.40 -11.78 4.62
N ALA A 4 3.77 -11.73 3.35
CA ALA A 4 2.80 -11.59 2.29
C ALA A 4 3.18 -12.46 1.09
N TYR A 5 2.16 -13.09 0.52
CA TYR A 5 2.29 -13.89 -0.69
C TYR A 5 1.18 -13.48 -1.63
N ALA A 6 1.51 -13.29 -2.90
CA ALA A 6 0.53 -12.90 -3.89
C ALA A 6 0.86 -13.52 -5.24
N GLU A 7 -0.18 -14.01 -5.92
CA GLU A 7 -0.06 -14.49 -7.29
C GLU A 7 -0.65 -13.43 -8.25
N PRO A 8 -0.26 -13.47 -9.54
CA PRO A 8 -0.78 -12.52 -10.51
C PRO A 8 -2.30 -12.52 -10.57
N LYS A 9 -2.87 -11.36 -10.82
CA LYS A 9 -4.32 -11.17 -10.99
C LYS A 9 -5.16 -11.50 -9.75
N GLY A 10 -4.51 -11.55 -8.57
CA GLY A 10 -5.23 -11.80 -7.33
C GLY A 10 -5.79 -13.21 -7.17
N HIS A 11 -5.26 -14.19 -7.91
CA HIS A 11 -5.70 -15.58 -7.78
C HIS A 11 -5.43 -16.16 -6.40
N PHE A 12 -4.41 -15.69 -5.75
CA PHE A 12 -4.10 -16.08 -4.39
C PHE A 12 -3.41 -14.91 -3.71
N VAL A 13 -3.92 -14.53 -2.54
CA VAL A 13 -3.28 -13.52 -1.69
C VAL A 13 -3.35 -13.98 -0.25
N GLU A 14 -2.22 -13.98 0.42
CA GLU A 14 -2.14 -14.30 1.84
C GLU A 14 -1.24 -13.28 2.52
N VAL A 15 -1.74 -12.67 3.59
CA VAL A 15 -1.01 -11.67 4.36
C VAL A 15 -1.13 -11.99 5.83
N GLU A 16 0.01 -12.04 6.52
CA GLU A 16 0.05 -12.17 7.98
C GLU A 16 0.59 -10.91 8.61
N LEU A 17 -0.15 -10.39 9.57
CA LEU A 17 0.25 -9.25 10.38
C LEU A 17 0.35 -9.68 11.84
N THR A 18 1.32 -9.10 12.56
CA THR A 18 1.43 -9.31 14.01
C THR A 18 0.38 -8.48 14.75
N ASN A 19 0.17 -8.80 16.02
CA ASN A 19 -0.73 -8.01 16.86
C ASN A 19 -0.27 -6.56 17.00
N GLU A 20 1.05 -6.34 17.04
CA GLU A 20 1.59 -4.98 17.07
C GLU A 20 1.23 -4.20 15.82
N GLU A 21 1.35 -4.83 14.65
CA GLU A 21 1.01 -4.22 13.38
C GLU A 21 -0.47 -3.91 13.28
N LEU A 22 -1.32 -4.83 13.74
CA LEU A 22 -2.77 -4.62 13.72
C LEU A 22 -3.20 -3.46 14.61
N SER A 23 -2.45 -3.17 15.66
CA SER A 23 -2.77 -2.08 16.58
C SER A 23 -2.07 -0.76 16.23
N ASP A 24 -1.13 -0.77 15.29
CA ASP A 24 -0.39 0.44 14.90
C ASP A 24 -0.29 0.58 13.39
N PRO A 25 -1.20 1.33 12.76
CA PRO A 25 -1.17 1.54 11.31
C PRO A 25 0.12 2.18 10.79
N LEU A 26 0.83 2.97 11.60
CA LEU A 26 2.10 3.55 11.17
C LEU A 26 3.19 2.49 11.04
N LEU A 27 3.16 1.48 11.89
CA LEU A 27 4.10 0.38 11.79
C LEU A 27 3.87 -0.38 10.48
N VAL A 28 2.61 -0.66 10.16
CA VAL A 28 2.24 -1.28 8.88
C VAL A 28 2.70 -0.43 7.71
N PHE A 29 2.44 0.87 7.75
CA PHE A 29 2.85 1.79 6.70
C PHE A 29 4.37 1.74 6.48
N SER A 30 5.14 1.79 7.56
CA SER A 30 6.60 1.76 7.52
C SER A 30 7.11 0.47 6.87
N GLU A 31 6.54 -0.66 7.26
CA GLU A 31 6.95 -1.95 6.70
C GLU A 31 6.59 -2.08 5.22
N ILE A 32 5.39 -1.64 4.83
CA ILE A 32 4.99 -1.63 3.43
C ILE A 32 5.89 -0.71 2.61
N TYR A 33 6.25 0.44 3.15
CA TYR A 33 7.16 1.36 2.48
C TYR A 33 8.49 0.67 2.15
N SER A 34 9.06 -0.03 3.12
CA SER A 34 10.31 -0.77 2.93
C SER A 34 10.17 -1.87 1.89
N ILE A 35 9.06 -2.58 1.89
CA ILE A 35 8.76 -3.62 0.90
C ILE A 35 8.70 -3.00 -0.51
N LEU A 36 8.01 -1.89 -0.65
CA LEU A 36 7.90 -1.20 -1.94
C LEU A 36 9.23 -0.69 -2.45
N GLU A 37 10.07 -0.15 -1.56
CA GLU A 37 11.41 0.26 -1.95
C GLU A 37 12.22 -0.90 -2.52
N ASP A 38 12.15 -2.05 -1.88
CA ASP A 38 12.89 -3.23 -2.34
C ASP A 38 12.33 -3.75 -3.66
N ILE A 39 11.03 -3.77 -3.81
CA ILE A 39 10.38 -4.18 -5.07
C ILE A 39 10.84 -3.29 -6.22
N VAL A 40 10.84 -1.98 -6.02
CA VAL A 40 11.27 -1.04 -7.06
C VAL A 40 12.73 -1.25 -7.41
N LYS A 41 13.59 -1.50 -6.42
CA LYS A 41 15.00 -1.82 -6.67
C LYS A 41 15.16 -3.08 -7.51
N GLN A 42 14.40 -4.11 -7.23
CA GLN A 42 14.46 -5.35 -8.00
C GLN A 42 14.02 -5.13 -9.45
N ILE A 43 12.96 -4.38 -9.66
CA ILE A 43 12.48 -4.05 -10.99
C ILE A 43 13.54 -3.23 -11.74
N ASP A 44 14.07 -2.20 -11.11
CA ASP A 44 15.07 -1.34 -11.74
C ASP A 44 16.36 -2.10 -12.08
N ASN A 45 16.78 -3.04 -11.22
CA ASN A 45 17.93 -3.87 -11.51
C ASN A 45 17.69 -4.73 -12.77
N GLN A 46 16.48 -5.19 -12.97
CA GLN A 46 16.14 -6.03 -14.12
C GLN A 46 16.08 -5.25 -15.42
N ILE A 47 15.52 -4.04 -15.39
CA ILE A 47 15.32 -3.22 -16.60
C ILE A 47 16.41 -2.17 -16.81
N GLY A 48 17.32 -2.01 -15.86
CA GLY A 48 18.40 -1.02 -15.95
C GLY A 48 17.95 0.42 -15.75
N GLY A 49 16.83 0.64 -15.10
CA GLY A 49 16.28 1.96 -14.87
C GLY A 49 16.52 2.50 -13.48
N LYS A 50 15.98 3.68 -13.23
CA LYS A 50 15.93 4.30 -11.90
C LYS A 50 14.57 4.93 -11.71
N THR A 51 13.61 4.13 -11.32
CA THR A 51 12.24 4.61 -11.09
C THR A 51 12.14 5.22 -9.70
N PRO A 52 11.73 6.47 -9.57
CA PRO A 52 11.45 7.03 -8.25
C PRO A 52 10.31 6.27 -7.58
N LEU A 53 10.47 5.98 -6.29
CA LEU A 53 9.42 5.29 -5.52
C LEU A 53 8.11 6.08 -5.55
N SER A 54 8.20 7.42 -5.52
CA SER A 54 7.00 8.26 -5.59
C SER A 54 6.20 8.05 -6.87
N VAL A 55 6.88 7.85 -8.00
CA VAL A 55 6.21 7.59 -9.28
C VAL A 55 5.54 6.21 -9.26
N PHE A 56 6.23 5.22 -8.73
CA PHE A 56 5.67 3.88 -8.58
C PHE A 56 4.41 3.90 -7.71
N CYS A 57 4.48 4.58 -6.57
CA CYS A 57 3.35 4.69 -5.65
C CYS A 57 2.20 5.50 -6.27
N GLN A 58 2.51 6.53 -7.04
CA GLN A 58 1.48 7.31 -7.73
C GLN A 58 0.74 6.46 -8.75
N ASN A 59 1.47 5.64 -9.50
CA ASN A 59 0.84 4.73 -10.45
C ASN A 59 -0.07 3.72 -9.78
N MET A 60 0.34 3.20 -8.62
CA MET A 60 -0.51 2.32 -7.83
C MET A 60 -1.75 3.03 -7.31
N ALA A 61 -1.59 4.26 -6.84
CA ALA A 61 -2.71 5.06 -6.36
C ALA A 61 -3.70 5.35 -7.48
N ASP A 62 -3.22 5.66 -8.68
CA ASP A 62 -4.07 5.90 -9.84
C ASP A 62 -4.85 4.64 -10.23
N ALA A 63 -4.21 3.49 -10.19
CA ALA A 63 -4.87 2.21 -10.49
C ALA A 63 -5.93 1.90 -9.43
N ALA A 64 -5.63 2.11 -8.16
CA ALA A 64 -6.58 1.90 -7.08
C ALA A 64 -7.78 2.84 -7.21
N LYS A 65 -7.53 4.09 -7.55
CA LYS A 65 -8.59 5.07 -7.76
C LYS A 65 -9.49 4.69 -8.92
N TYR A 66 -8.90 4.19 -10.01
CA TYR A 66 -9.67 3.72 -11.15
C TYR A 66 -10.60 2.56 -10.76
N GLU A 67 -10.10 1.60 -10.01
CA GLU A 67 -10.91 0.48 -9.52
C GLU A 67 -12.02 0.96 -8.59
N GLU A 68 -11.71 1.87 -7.69
CA GLU A 68 -12.70 2.44 -6.77
C GLU A 68 -13.84 3.14 -7.53
N GLU A 69 -13.51 3.89 -8.58
CA GLU A 69 -14.51 4.60 -9.37
C GLU A 69 -15.33 3.66 -10.26
N THR A 70 -14.74 2.56 -10.72
CA THR A 70 -15.38 1.65 -11.65
C THR A 70 -16.20 0.56 -10.97
N TYR A 71 -15.70 0.04 -9.87
CA TYR A 71 -16.28 -1.15 -9.22
C TYR A 71 -16.79 -0.91 -7.82
N ALA A 72 -16.40 0.17 -7.17
CA ALA A 72 -16.70 0.33 -5.77
C ALA A 72 -18.16 0.60 -5.53
N PRO A 73 -18.79 -0.18 -4.67
CA PRO A 73 -20.02 0.23 -4.05
C PRO A 73 -19.68 1.40 -3.14
N THR A 74 -20.19 2.54 -3.47
CA THR A 74 -19.88 3.78 -2.78
C THR A 74 -20.37 3.81 -1.35
N ASP A 75 -21.18 2.84 -0.97
CA ASP A 75 -21.88 2.88 0.32
C ASP A 75 -21.07 2.33 1.49
N ASN A 76 -19.97 1.62 1.23
CA ASN A 76 -19.24 0.92 2.28
C ASN A 76 -17.95 1.60 2.74
N ILE A 77 -17.49 2.61 2.01
CA ILE A 77 -16.30 3.35 2.39
C ILE A 77 -16.77 4.74 2.80
N SER A 78 -16.76 4.98 4.10
CA SER A 78 -17.12 6.32 4.55
C SER A 78 -15.91 7.25 4.37
N ALA A 79 -16.18 8.45 3.92
CA ALA A 79 -15.15 9.47 3.81
C ALA A 79 -14.47 9.73 5.16
N ASP A 80 -15.21 9.55 6.25
CA ASP A 80 -14.70 9.74 7.59
C ASP A 80 -13.60 8.76 7.94
N ASN A 81 -13.69 7.50 7.49
CA ASN A 81 -12.65 6.51 7.74
C ASN A 81 -11.37 6.83 6.96
N ILE A 82 -11.50 7.32 5.75
CA ILE A 82 -10.38 7.75 4.93
C ILE A 82 -9.67 8.94 5.60
N LEU A 83 -10.45 9.92 6.01
CA LEU A 83 -9.91 11.11 6.68
C LEU A 83 -9.23 10.78 8.00
N LYS A 84 -9.78 9.85 8.77
CA LYS A 84 -9.15 9.44 10.03
C LYS A 84 -7.80 8.81 9.82
N PHE A 85 -7.64 7.98 8.79
CA PHE A 85 -6.35 7.37 8.50
C PHE A 85 -5.34 8.43 8.05
N GLU A 86 -5.75 9.32 7.17
CA GLU A 86 -4.89 10.42 6.70
C GLU A 86 -4.45 11.32 7.86
N ASP A 87 -5.37 11.67 8.74
CA ASP A 87 -5.08 12.48 9.91
C ASP A 87 -4.11 11.76 10.84
N TYR A 88 -4.30 10.46 11.04
CA TYR A 88 -3.41 9.66 11.87
C TYR A 88 -1.99 9.69 11.32
N VAL A 89 -1.82 9.41 10.05
CA VAL A 89 -0.52 9.41 9.40
C VAL A 89 0.12 10.78 9.47
N ARG A 90 -0.64 11.83 9.21
CA ARG A 90 -0.16 13.21 9.26
C ARG A 90 0.29 13.61 10.66
N THR A 91 -0.45 13.21 11.67
CA THR A 91 -0.15 13.54 13.07
C THR A 91 1.07 12.81 13.60
N HIS A 92 1.28 11.58 13.16
CA HIS A 92 2.34 10.71 13.69
C HIS A 92 3.57 10.62 12.80
N LYS A 93 3.61 11.39 11.73
CA LYS A 93 4.69 11.33 10.75
C LYS A 93 6.01 11.94 11.25
N GLU A 94 5.95 12.75 12.26
CA GLU A 94 7.13 13.37 12.86
C GLU A 94 7.67 12.60 14.04
#